data_bd0f8fc30eba51a246b2a531e0f8dacb
#
_entry.id   bd0f8fc30eba51a246b2a531e0f8dacb
#
_cell.length_a   1.000
_cell.length_b   1.000
_cell.length_c   1.000
_cell.angle_alpha   90.00
_cell.angle_beta   90.00
_cell.angle_gamma   90.00
#
_symmetry.space_group_name_H-M   'P 1'
#
loop_
_entity.id
_entity.type
_entity.pdbx_description
1 polymer ?
#
loop_
_entity_poly.entity_id
_entity_poly.type
_entity_poly.pdbx_seq_one_letter_code
_entity_poly.pdbx_strand_id
1 'polypeptide(L)'
;MDMNKTLVAYFSCTGTTRRAAQALAAAVDADVYEIRPQIPYTPADLDWRNKKSRSSVEMNDPDFRPALADKNAAIDAYNTIFVGFPIWWYVAPTIINTFLESGDFSGKKIVLFATSGGSGFGKTAAALKKSLSPDAALVEGKLLNTGLSPADLRAWCQSLAL
;
A
#
# COMPACT_ATOMS: atom_id res chain seq x y z
N MET A 1 -24.30 -14.65 3.19
CA MET A 1 -23.20 -14.54 2.24
C MET A 1 -22.52 -13.21 2.35
N ASP A 2 -21.28 -13.25 2.64
CA ASP A 2 -20.52 -12.02 2.77
C ASP A 2 -19.93 -11.64 1.43
N MET A 3 -20.47 -10.60 0.84
CA MET A 3 -20.08 -10.12 -0.48
C MET A 3 -19.01 -9.03 -0.42
N ASN A 4 -18.70 -8.51 0.79
CA ASN A 4 -17.86 -7.32 0.93
C ASN A 4 -16.66 -7.59 1.80
N LYS A 5 -15.92 -8.64 1.48
CA LYS A 5 -14.68 -8.90 2.19
C LYS A 5 -13.64 -7.84 1.85
N THR A 6 -12.94 -7.41 2.88
CA THR A 6 -11.93 -6.36 2.78
C THR A 6 -10.60 -6.88 3.26
N LEU A 7 -9.55 -6.53 2.52
CA LEU A 7 -8.17 -6.84 2.86
C LEU A 7 -7.42 -5.53 3.07
N VAL A 8 -6.57 -5.48 4.10
CA VAL A 8 -5.60 -4.40 4.27
C VAL A 8 -4.23 -4.99 3.98
N ALA A 9 -3.68 -4.67 2.83
CA ALA A 9 -2.33 -5.07 2.42
C ALA A 9 -1.39 -3.90 2.64
N TYR A 10 -0.19 -4.15 3.16
CA TYR A 10 0.74 -3.07 3.44
C TYR A 10 2.19 -3.50 3.25
N PHE A 11 3.02 -2.52 2.93
CA PHE A 11 4.47 -2.64 2.92
C PHE A 11 5.02 -1.69 3.98
N SER A 12 5.86 -2.19 4.89
CA SER A 12 6.41 -1.39 5.98
C SER A 12 7.86 -1.76 6.23
N CYS A 13 8.72 -0.75 6.37
CA CYS A 13 10.13 -0.97 6.67
C CYS A 13 10.47 -0.70 8.14
N THR A 14 9.85 0.33 8.71
CA THR A 14 10.16 0.78 10.07
C THR A 14 9.05 0.50 11.08
N GLY A 15 7.93 -0.08 10.63
CA GLY A 15 6.81 -0.40 11.48
C GLY A 15 5.71 0.66 11.52
N THR A 16 5.95 1.85 10.98
CA THR A 16 4.93 2.91 10.99
C THR A 16 3.71 2.54 10.16
N THR A 17 3.94 2.10 8.93
CA THR A 17 2.85 1.67 8.06
C THR A 17 2.15 0.42 8.61
N ARG A 18 2.93 -0.50 9.23
CA ARG A 18 2.34 -1.68 9.85
C ARG A 18 1.32 -1.29 10.93
N ARG A 19 1.69 -0.36 11.81
CA ARG A 19 0.78 0.08 12.87
C ARG A 19 -0.48 0.73 12.29
N ALA A 20 -0.32 1.54 11.26
CA ALA A 20 -1.47 2.14 10.58
C ALA A 20 -2.38 1.09 9.96
N ALA A 21 -1.79 0.09 9.31
CA ALA A 21 -2.55 -0.99 8.67
C ALA A 21 -3.31 -1.82 9.70
N GLN A 22 -2.68 -2.14 10.82
CA GLN A 22 -3.32 -2.91 11.88
C GLN A 22 -4.48 -2.14 12.51
N ALA A 23 -4.30 -0.83 12.74
CA ALA A 23 -5.36 0.01 13.29
C ALA A 23 -6.54 0.11 12.32
N LEU A 24 -6.26 0.28 11.03
CA LEU A 24 -7.31 0.35 10.01
C LEU A 24 -8.07 -0.97 9.93
N ALA A 25 -7.36 -2.08 9.88
CA ALA A 25 -8.01 -3.39 9.78
C ALA A 25 -8.90 -3.69 10.99
N ALA A 26 -8.44 -3.33 12.18
CA ALA A 26 -9.24 -3.51 13.39
C ALA A 26 -10.50 -2.63 13.37
N ALA A 27 -10.37 -1.41 12.86
CA ALA A 27 -11.50 -0.47 12.82
C ALA A 27 -12.61 -0.91 11.86
N VAL A 28 -12.26 -1.60 10.77
CA VAL A 28 -13.23 -1.98 9.73
C VAL A 28 -13.43 -3.50 9.63
N ASP A 29 -12.86 -4.25 10.56
CA ASP A 29 -12.97 -5.71 10.62
C ASP A 29 -12.47 -6.37 9.32
N ALA A 30 -11.28 -5.98 8.89
CA ALA A 30 -10.64 -6.48 7.68
C ALA A 30 -9.52 -7.45 8.02
N ASP A 31 -9.19 -8.31 7.05
CA ASP A 31 -8.01 -9.14 7.14
C ASP A 31 -6.76 -8.31 6.83
N VAL A 32 -5.60 -8.78 7.27
CA VAL A 32 -4.33 -8.07 7.10
C VAL A 32 -3.35 -8.96 6.35
N TYR A 33 -2.63 -8.37 5.39
CA TYR A 33 -1.57 -9.06 4.67
C TYR A 33 -0.35 -8.15 4.55
N GLU A 34 0.81 -8.66 4.93
CA GLU A 34 2.06 -7.92 4.77
C GLU A 34 2.69 -8.20 3.42
N ILE A 35 2.88 -7.15 2.62
CA ILE A 35 3.62 -7.22 1.36
C ILE A 35 5.10 -7.22 1.72
N ARG A 36 5.77 -8.35 1.54
CA ARG A 36 7.17 -8.50 1.95
C ARG A 36 8.07 -8.66 0.73
N PRO A 37 9.19 -7.92 0.69
CA PRO A 37 10.18 -8.14 -0.36
C PRO A 37 10.89 -9.47 -0.13
N GLN A 38 11.34 -10.10 -1.22
CA GLN A 38 12.12 -11.33 -1.13
C GLN A 38 13.40 -11.10 -0.33
N ILE A 39 14.01 -9.93 -0.50
CA ILE A 39 15.18 -9.52 0.26
C ILE A 39 14.78 -8.34 1.13
N PRO A 40 14.74 -8.51 2.48
CA PRO A 40 14.34 -7.42 3.37
C PRO A 40 15.24 -6.19 3.25
N TYR A 41 14.67 -5.03 3.54
CA TYR A 41 15.42 -3.77 3.54
C TYR A 41 16.15 -3.59 4.86
N THR A 42 17.43 -3.22 4.79
CA THR A 42 18.22 -2.87 5.96
C THR A 42 18.18 -1.35 6.17
N PRO A 43 18.61 -0.84 7.34
CA PRO A 43 18.72 0.61 7.53
C PRO A 43 19.58 1.30 6.46
N ALA A 44 20.68 0.65 6.05
CA ALA A 44 21.53 1.20 4.98
C ALA A 44 20.78 1.26 3.65
N ASP A 45 19.94 0.26 3.37
CA ASP A 45 19.11 0.23 2.16
C ASP A 45 18.12 1.40 2.11
N LEU A 46 17.71 1.90 3.27
CA LEU A 46 16.70 2.95 3.40
C LEU A 46 17.29 4.36 3.50
N ASP A 47 18.60 4.50 3.41
CA ASP A 47 19.26 5.81 3.51
C ASP A 47 19.00 6.63 2.26
N TRP A 48 17.93 7.41 2.29
CA TRP A 48 17.49 8.22 1.15
C TRP A 48 18.49 9.31 0.77
N ARG A 49 19.42 9.66 1.68
CA ARG A 49 20.46 10.66 1.41
C ARG A 49 21.62 10.07 0.62
N ASN A 50 21.75 8.75 0.60
CA ASN A 50 22.78 8.08 -0.16
C ASN A 50 22.21 7.65 -1.52
N LYS A 51 22.69 8.28 -2.59
CA LYS A 51 22.20 8.01 -3.95
C LYS A 51 22.46 6.58 -4.41
N LYS A 52 23.36 5.87 -3.74
CA LYS A 52 23.71 4.49 -4.07
C LYS A 52 22.97 3.48 -3.19
N SER A 53 22.16 3.95 -2.23
CA SER A 53 21.38 3.04 -1.39
C SER A 53 20.38 2.29 -2.25
N ARG A 54 19.94 1.13 -1.76
CA ARG A 54 18.98 0.29 -2.48
C ARG A 54 17.69 1.06 -2.80
N SER A 55 17.11 1.75 -1.82
CA SER A 55 15.88 2.49 -2.07
C SER A 55 16.07 3.60 -3.09
N SER A 56 17.20 4.32 -3.04
CA SER A 56 17.49 5.37 -4.01
C SER A 56 17.61 4.81 -5.42
N VAL A 57 18.30 3.71 -5.58
CA VAL A 57 18.48 3.06 -6.89
C VAL A 57 17.13 2.57 -7.42
N GLU A 58 16.36 1.91 -6.59
CA GLU A 58 15.05 1.40 -7.01
C GLU A 58 14.10 2.51 -7.42
N MET A 59 14.08 3.61 -6.64
CA MET A 59 13.15 4.70 -6.90
C MET A 59 13.55 5.59 -8.07
N ASN A 60 14.80 5.51 -8.53
CA ASN A 60 15.23 6.19 -9.75
C ASN A 60 14.80 5.46 -11.03
N ASP A 61 14.28 4.27 -10.90
CA ASP A 61 13.78 3.47 -12.03
C ASP A 61 12.31 3.13 -11.79
N PRO A 62 11.38 3.86 -12.41
CA PRO A 62 9.94 3.60 -12.23
C PRO A 62 9.52 2.19 -12.67
N ASP A 63 10.32 1.54 -13.50
CA ASP A 63 10.02 0.19 -13.98
C ASP A 63 10.66 -0.89 -13.10
N PHE A 64 11.37 -0.51 -12.06
CA PHE A 64 11.96 -1.49 -11.14
C PHE A 64 10.85 -2.27 -10.42
N ARG A 65 11.03 -3.58 -10.33
CA ARG A 65 10.04 -4.46 -9.69
C ARG A 65 10.73 -5.38 -8.69
N PRO A 66 10.87 -4.96 -7.43
CA PRO A 66 11.43 -5.84 -6.41
C PRO A 66 10.58 -7.11 -6.29
N ALA A 67 11.23 -8.24 -6.18
CA ALA A 67 10.52 -9.51 -6.06
C ALA A 67 9.83 -9.62 -4.69
N LEU A 68 8.68 -10.27 -4.68
CA LEU A 68 7.92 -10.52 -3.44
C LEU A 68 8.41 -11.81 -2.78
N ALA A 69 8.37 -11.86 -1.45
CA ALA A 69 8.70 -13.05 -0.69
C ALA A 69 7.69 -14.19 -0.95
N ASP A 70 6.43 -13.81 -1.12
CA ASP A 70 5.36 -14.76 -1.43
C ASP A 70 4.25 -14.03 -2.21
N LYS A 71 3.25 -14.80 -2.67
CA LYS A 71 2.10 -14.28 -3.38
C LYS A 71 0.80 -14.80 -2.75
N ASN A 72 0.78 -14.86 -1.41
CA ASN A 72 -0.28 -15.54 -0.65
C ASN A 72 -1.41 -14.60 -0.22
N ALA A 73 -1.53 -13.42 -0.83
CA ALA A 73 -2.55 -12.45 -0.43
C ALA A 73 -3.98 -12.92 -0.64
N ALA A 74 -4.20 -13.92 -1.49
CA ALA A 74 -5.53 -14.46 -1.78
C ALA A 74 -6.53 -13.37 -2.22
N ILE A 75 -6.09 -12.48 -3.09
CA ILE A 75 -6.87 -11.29 -3.47
C ILE A 75 -8.23 -11.63 -4.07
N ASP A 76 -8.38 -12.81 -4.63
CA ASP A 76 -9.67 -13.23 -5.23
C ASP A 76 -10.80 -13.30 -4.20
N ALA A 77 -10.47 -13.43 -2.91
CA ALA A 77 -11.46 -13.50 -1.84
C ALA A 77 -12.01 -12.13 -1.43
N TYR A 78 -11.48 -11.04 -1.98
CA TYR A 78 -11.80 -9.69 -1.51
C TYR A 78 -12.33 -8.82 -2.63
N ASN A 79 -13.28 -7.95 -2.29
CA ASN A 79 -13.83 -6.95 -3.22
C ASN A 79 -13.12 -5.61 -3.08
N THR A 80 -12.69 -5.30 -1.85
CA THR A 80 -12.02 -4.04 -1.52
C THR A 80 -10.67 -4.37 -0.91
N ILE A 81 -9.62 -3.74 -1.42
CA ILE A 81 -8.27 -3.93 -0.93
C ILE A 81 -7.67 -2.56 -0.63
N PHE A 82 -7.39 -2.33 0.65
CA PHE A 82 -6.60 -1.18 1.05
C PHE A 82 -5.13 -1.54 0.85
N VAL A 83 -4.38 -0.63 0.26
CA VAL A 83 -2.95 -0.83 0.03
C VAL A 83 -2.20 0.30 0.69
N GLY A 84 -1.37 -0.04 1.66
CA GLY A 84 -0.63 0.92 2.47
C GLY A 84 0.87 0.84 2.27
N PHE A 85 1.54 2.00 2.36
CA PHE A 85 2.97 2.10 2.11
C PHE A 85 3.53 3.42 2.64
N PRO A 86 4.85 3.49 2.90
CA PRO A 86 5.49 4.78 3.12
C PRO A 86 5.68 5.51 1.80
N ILE A 87 5.56 6.83 1.84
CA ILE A 87 5.84 7.65 0.64
C ILE A 87 7.35 7.80 0.49
N TRP A 88 7.87 7.41 -0.66
CA TRP A 88 9.28 7.58 -1.05
C TRP A 88 9.35 8.50 -2.26
N TRP A 89 9.96 9.67 -2.09
CA TRP A 89 10.11 10.65 -3.18
C TRP A 89 8.78 10.94 -3.88
N TYR A 90 7.72 11.19 -3.08
CA TYR A 90 6.38 11.59 -3.56
C TYR A 90 5.64 10.51 -4.35
N VAL A 91 6.09 9.25 -4.25
CA VAL A 91 5.38 8.11 -4.86
C VAL A 91 5.45 6.89 -3.94
N ALA A 92 4.70 5.86 -4.28
CA ALA A 92 4.80 4.58 -3.57
C ALA A 92 6.10 3.88 -3.94
N PRO A 93 6.70 3.10 -3.03
CA PRO A 93 7.79 2.21 -3.39
C PRO A 93 7.37 1.27 -4.52
N THR A 94 8.29 0.95 -5.42
CA THR A 94 7.95 0.16 -6.61
C THR A 94 7.54 -1.27 -6.29
N ILE A 95 7.80 -1.75 -5.06
CA ILE A 95 7.26 -3.06 -4.63
C ILE A 95 5.73 -3.08 -4.63
N ILE A 96 5.09 -1.91 -4.47
CA ILE A 96 3.63 -1.82 -4.57
C ILE A 96 3.20 -2.10 -6.00
N ASN A 97 3.92 -1.59 -7.00
CA ASN A 97 3.67 -1.95 -8.39
C ASN A 97 3.81 -3.46 -8.59
N THR A 98 4.86 -4.06 -8.02
CA THR A 98 5.04 -5.51 -8.08
C THR A 98 3.82 -6.24 -7.52
N PHE A 99 3.31 -5.80 -6.36
CA PHE A 99 2.15 -6.41 -5.74
C PHE A 99 0.91 -6.29 -6.61
N LEU A 100 0.65 -5.11 -7.16
CA LEU A 100 -0.53 -4.89 -8.01
C LEU A 100 -0.45 -5.67 -9.32
N GLU A 101 0.75 -5.96 -9.80
CA GLU A 101 0.97 -6.76 -11.00
C GLU A 101 0.99 -8.26 -10.72
N SER A 102 1.02 -8.67 -9.45
CA SER A 102 1.16 -10.07 -9.07
C SER A 102 -0.15 -10.85 -9.12
N GLY A 103 -1.28 -10.20 -9.34
CA GLY A 103 -2.58 -10.85 -9.39
C GLY A 103 -3.57 -10.04 -10.21
N ASP A 104 -4.79 -10.56 -10.30
CA ASP A 104 -5.86 -9.92 -11.07
C ASP A 104 -6.73 -9.07 -10.15
N PHE A 105 -6.60 -7.76 -10.27
CA PHE A 105 -7.39 -6.80 -9.49
C PHE A 105 -8.59 -6.26 -10.28
N SER A 106 -8.91 -6.85 -11.41
CA SER A 106 -10.05 -6.41 -12.23
C SER A 106 -11.35 -6.42 -11.42
N GLY A 107 -12.13 -5.36 -11.54
CA GLY A 107 -13.42 -5.26 -10.85
C GLY A 107 -13.32 -4.98 -9.36
N LYS A 108 -12.12 -4.86 -8.82
CA LYS A 108 -11.91 -4.61 -7.39
C LYS A 108 -11.72 -3.12 -7.13
N LYS A 109 -12.02 -2.73 -5.90
CA LYS A 109 -11.77 -1.38 -5.43
C LYS A 109 -10.48 -1.35 -4.63
N ILE A 110 -9.51 -0.56 -5.06
CA ILE A 110 -8.21 -0.42 -4.40
C ILE A 110 -8.15 0.96 -3.78
N VAL A 111 -8.01 1.02 -2.46
CA VAL A 111 -7.96 2.27 -1.71
C VAL A 111 -6.56 2.44 -1.13
N LEU A 112 -5.89 3.52 -1.47
CA LEU A 112 -4.54 3.77 -1.00
C LEU A 112 -4.55 4.46 0.36
N PHE A 113 -3.65 4.06 1.23
CA PHE A 113 -3.31 4.84 2.41
C PHE A 113 -1.80 4.86 2.54
N ALA A 114 -1.28 5.88 3.20
CA ALA A 114 0.17 6.01 3.25
C ALA A 114 0.61 6.64 4.56
N THR A 115 1.87 6.43 4.89
CA THR A 115 2.55 7.13 5.95
C THR A 115 3.65 7.97 5.33
N SER A 116 3.92 9.14 5.90
CA SER A 116 4.87 10.07 5.31
C SER A 116 5.46 10.97 6.38
N GLY A 117 6.74 11.33 6.19
CA GLY A 117 7.39 12.29 7.07
C GLY A 117 7.02 13.74 6.79
N GLY A 118 6.16 14.01 5.80
CA GLY A 118 5.76 15.38 5.49
C GLY A 118 5.20 15.58 4.09
N SER A 119 5.44 14.66 3.18
CA SER A 119 4.92 14.79 1.81
C SER A 119 3.55 14.10 1.69
N GLY A 120 2.74 14.55 0.75
CA GLY A 120 1.48 13.89 0.41
C GLY A 120 1.69 12.80 -0.64
N PHE A 121 0.60 12.38 -1.27
CA PHE A 121 0.64 11.30 -2.26
C PHE A 121 1.41 11.66 -3.54
N GLY A 122 1.51 12.93 -3.87
CA GLY A 122 2.24 13.35 -5.07
C GLY A 122 1.68 12.68 -6.32
N LYS A 123 2.55 11.97 -7.04
CA LYS A 123 2.19 11.26 -8.28
C LYS A 123 1.86 9.79 -8.07
N THR A 124 1.61 9.39 -6.83
CA THR A 124 1.44 7.98 -6.47
C THR A 124 0.31 7.31 -7.26
N ALA A 125 -0.88 7.91 -7.28
CA ALA A 125 -2.02 7.30 -7.96
C ALA A 125 -1.74 7.08 -9.44
N ALA A 126 -1.16 8.08 -10.11
CA ALA A 126 -0.83 7.96 -11.53
C ALA A 126 0.20 6.86 -11.78
N ALA A 127 1.21 6.76 -10.92
CA ALA A 127 2.25 5.73 -11.05
C ALA A 127 1.69 4.32 -10.82
N LEU A 128 0.79 4.15 -9.86
CA LEU A 128 0.21 2.84 -9.55
C LEU A 128 -0.85 2.42 -10.55
N LYS A 129 -1.55 3.37 -11.13
CA LYS A 129 -2.60 3.07 -12.12
C LYS A 129 -2.05 2.30 -13.31
N LYS A 130 -0.79 2.50 -13.66
CA LYS A 130 -0.13 1.79 -14.74
C LYS A 130 -0.01 0.30 -14.48
N SER A 131 -0.06 -0.12 -13.22
CA SER A 131 0.06 -1.51 -12.81
C SER A 131 -1.29 -2.21 -12.67
N LEU A 132 -2.38 -1.51 -12.93
CA LEU A 132 -3.74 -2.03 -12.78
C LEU A 132 -4.45 -2.08 -14.13
N SER A 133 -5.39 -3.04 -14.25
CA SER A 133 -6.26 -3.08 -15.40
C SER A 133 -7.25 -1.90 -15.37
N PRO A 134 -7.82 -1.51 -16.53
CA PRO A 134 -8.81 -0.42 -16.57
C PRO A 134 -10.04 -0.69 -15.70
N ASP A 135 -10.35 -1.96 -15.44
CA ASP A 135 -11.53 -2.34 -14.66
C ASP A 135 -11.34 -2.19 -13.15
N ALA A 136 -10.11 -2.00 -12.69
CA ALA A 136 -9.86 -1.78 -11.27
C ALA A 136 -10.14 -0.33 -10.92
N ALA A 137 -10.86 -0.11 -9.81
CA ALA A 137 -11.15 1.23 -9.33
C ALA A 137 -10.08 1.63 -8.32
N LEU A 138 -9.24 2.61 -8.65
CA LEU A 138 -8.20 3.11 -7.78
C LEU A 138 -8.66 4.40 -7.09
N VAL A 139 -8.67 4.38 -5.77
CA VAL A 139 -9.04 5.53 -4.95
C VAL A 139 -7.80 6.02 -4.22
N GLU A 140 -7.40 7.26 -4.46
CA GLU A 140 -6.37 7.89 -3.65
C GLU A 140 -6.97 8.22 -2.30
N GLY A 141 -6.48 7.54 -1.27
CA GLY A 141 -7.09 7.62 0.05
C GLY A 141 -6.49 8.72 0.92
N LYS A 142 -5.81 8.32 1.98
CA LYS A 142 -5.49 9.24 3.05
C LYS A 142 -4.14 8.90 3.67
N LEU A 143 -3.45 9.91 4.20
CA LEU A 143 -2.28 9.69 5.03
C LEU A 143 -2.74 9.27 6.43
N LEU A 144 -2.21 8.15 6.92
CA LEU A 144 -2.57 7.60 8.24
C LEU A 144 -1.34 7.61 9.15
N ASN A 145 -0.75 8.76 9.34
CA ASN A 145 0.51 8.84 10.09
C ASN A 145 0.33 8.50 11.56
N THR A 146 -0.49 9.26 12.27
CA THR A 146 -0.74 9.04 13.70
C THR A 146 -2.04 9.74 14.10
N GLY A 147 -2.53 9.41 15.29
CA GLY A 147 -3.57 10.19 15.94
C GLY A 147 -4.99 9.92 15.48
N LEU A 148 -5.19 8.96 14.58
CA LEU A 148 -6.54 8.61 14.15
C LEU A 148 -7.12 7.54 15.08
N SER A 149 -8.27 7.83 15.67
CA SER A 149 -8.97 6.88 16.51
C SER A 149 -9.69 5.83 15.64
N PRO A 150 -10.09 4.69 16.23
CA PRO A 150 -10.91 3.73 15.49
C PRO A 150 -12.18 4.36 14.92
N ALA A 151 -12.80 5.30 15.63
CA ALA A 151 -13.98 6.01 15.12
C ALA A 151 -13.64 6.85 13.90
N ASP A 152 -12.49 7.54 13.91
CA ASP A 152 -12.05 8.33 12.77
C ASP A 152 -11.80 7.45 11.54
N LEU A 153 -11.17 6.30 11.74
CA LEU A 153 -10.90 5.36 10.65
C LEU A 153 -12.19 4.79 10.07
N ARG A 154 -13.14 4.43 10.92
CA ARG A 154 -14.44 3.95 10.45
C ARG A 154 -15.20 5.02 9.68
N ALA A 155 -15.18 6.26 10.17
CA ALA A 155 -15.84 7.38 9.51
C ALA A 155 -15.23 7.62 8.13
N TRP A 156 -13.91 7.58 8.03
CA TRP A 156 -13.24 7.72 6.74
C TRP A 156 -13.67 6.62 5.77
N CYS A 157 -13.66 5.37 6.21
CA CYS A 157 -14.05 4.26 5.35
C CYS A 157 -15.50 4.36 4.90
N GLN A 158 -16.39 4.81 5.79
CA GLN A 158 -17.79 5.03 5.43
C GLN A 158 -17.93 6.12 4.38
N SER A 159 -17.08 7.16 4.43
CA SER A 159 -17.12 8.24 3.46
C SER A 159 -16.72 7.79 2.05
N LEU A 160 -16.03 6.67 1.93
CA LEU A 160 -15.59 6.12 0.65
C LEU A 160 -16.71 5.39 -0.09
N ALA A 161 -17.83 5.13 0.56
CA ALA A 161 -18.99 4.44 -0.02
C ALA A 161 -18.60 3.09 -0.64
N LEU A 162 -17.82 2.30 0.09
CA LEU A 162 -17.32 1.01 -0.38
C LEU A 162 -18.43 -0.06 -0.38
#